data_dce0c6f9571c94e88e87a60102f5c044
#
_entry.id   dce0c6f9571c94e88e87a60102f5c044
#
_cell.length_a   1.000
_cell.length_b   1.000
_cell.length_c   1.000
_cell.angle_alpha   90.00
_cell.angle_beta   90.00
_cell.angle_gamma   90.00
#
_symmetry.space_group_name_H-M   'P 1'
#
loop_
_entity.id
_entity.type
_entity.pdbx_description
1 polymer ?
#
loop_
_entity_poly.entity_id
_entity_poly.type
_entity_poly.pdbx_seq_one_letter_code
_entity_poly.pdbx_strand_id
1 'polypeptide(L)'
;LLIKFLIAHTMNAAIDPRPASWLHTINDSDTLETQEWKQSLLAVLEAAGPERAKFLLDELVRTANSAQVGWRPELSTPYVNTISVDQQPVFPGDLAIEERLASIMRWNALAMVVRANQAYGELGGHIASYASAADLFETGFNHFFEARHGTGPGQHRGDLVFFQPHSAPGVYARAYLEGRLQEQDLLHYRQEIQAIENGAQGLSSYPHPWLMPDFWQFPTGSMGIGPISCIYHARFMRYLTHRNLLNCDSRKVWGVFGDGEMDEPESMSALTLAAREGLDNLVWVVNCNLQRLDGPVRGNGRIIDELEKLFTGAGWNVIKLIWGSDWDGLFARDLTGALTRAFANTVDGQMQTFAAKDGRFNRDTFFGQNEELARLAQGMTDDQIDRLKRGGHDLVKIHAAYAAAANHKGQPTVILAHTKKGYGMGSAGQGKMTTHSQKKLDDNDLIEFRNRFNLPLSDEQATTLSFYRPAPDSPEMQYLLKRREALGGYLPKRETTCDIVAVPEMSQYSQFATHAE
;
A
#
# COMPACT_ATOMS: atom_id res chain seq x y z
N LEU A 1 -33.73 22.44 41.47
CA LEU A 1 -33.67 23.20 40.19
C LEU A 1 -32.24 23.46 39.74
N LEU A 2 -31.32 23.78 40.65
CA LEU A 2 -29.88 24.03 40.31
C LEU A 2 -29.17 22.77 39.79
N ILE A 3 -29.49 21.57 40.30
CA ILE A 3 -28.88 20.31 39.85
C ILE A 3 -29.36 19.92 38.45
N LYS A 4 -30.57 20.23 38.05
CA LYS A 4 -31.06 20.03 36.67
C LYS A 4 -30.43 21.01 35.67
N PHE A 5 -30.03 22.20 36.11
CA PHE A 5 -29.33 23.17 35.26
C PHE A 5 -27.84 22.80 35.05
N LEU A 6 -27.17 22.22 36.03
CA LEU A 6 -25.81 21.75 35.91
C LEU A 6 -25.72 20.47 35.01
N ILE A 7 -26.70 19.55 35.14
CA ILE A 7 -26.71 18.34 34.31
C ILE A 7 -27.05 18.67 32.84
N ALA A 8 -27.91 19.69 32.60
CA ALA A 8 -28.17 20.14 31.23
C ALA A 8 -27.00 20.87 30.58
N HIS A 9 -26.06 21.47 31.35
CA HIS A 9 -24.86 22.12 30.83
C HIS A 9 -23.69 21.15 30.66
N THR A 10 -23.67 20.02 31.37
CA THR A 10 -22.64 18.99 31.23
C THR A 10 -22.97 17.92 30.17
N MET A 11 -24.24 17.82 29.74
CA MET A 11 -24.62 16.89 28.66
C MET A 11 -24.69 17.55 27.27
N ASN A 12 -24.46 18.85 27.16
CA ASN A 12 -24.33 19.58 25.90
C ASN A 12 -22.88 20.09 25.63
N ALA A 13 -21.90 19.49 26.23
CA ALA A 13 -20.61 19.39 25.56
C ALA A 13 -20.80 18.42 24.38
N ALA A 14 -21.52 18.88 23.36
CA ALA A 14 -21.52 18.26 22.06
C ALA A 14 -20.06 18.02 21.73
N ILE A 15 -19.71 16.77 21.51
CA ILE A 15 -18.51 16.39 20.79
C ILE A 15 -18.54 17.30 19.56
N ASP A 16 -17.66 18.29 19.54
CA ASP A 16 -17.56 19.25 18.46
C ASP A 16 -17.35 18.45 17.17
N PRO A 17 -18.33 18.41 16.25
CA PRO A 17 -18.24 17.59 15.05
C PRO A 17 -17.31 18.21 14.01
N ARG A 18 -16.50 19.21 14.40
CA ARG A 18 -15.48 19.74 13.50
C ARG A 18 -14.52 18.60 13.23
N PRO A 19 -14.39 18.17 11.96
CA PRO A 19 -13.30 17.30 11.58
C PRO A 19 -12.01 17.97 12.11
N ALA A 20 -11.05 17.17 12.53
CA ALA A 20 -9.71 17.66 12.83
C ALA A 20 -9.13 18.24 11.52
N SER A 21 -9.66 19.40 11.10
CA SER A 21 -9.11 20.13 9.99
C SER A 21 -7.94 20.92 10.57
N TRP A 22 -6.74 20.56 10.13
CA TRP A 22 -5.53 21.38 10.32
C TRP A 22 -5.71 22.80 9.74
N LEU A 23 -6.74 23.04 8.97
CA LEU A 23 -7.34 24.34 8.68
C LEU A 23 -8.33 24.69 9.80
N HIS A 24 -7.83 24.95 11.03
CA HIS A 24 -8.54 25.88 11.86
C HIS A 24 -8.66 27.17 11.04
N THR A 25 -9.87 27.52 10.65
CA THR A 25 -10.21 28.89 10.29
C THR A 25 -10.11 29.75 11.54
N ILE A 26 -8.91 29.88 12.08
CA ILE A 26 -8.54 31.07 12.80
C ILE A 26 -8.62 32.12 11.70
N ASN A 27 -9.62 33.00 11.76
CA ASN A 27 -9.62 34.18 10.94
C ASN A 27 -8.27 34.84 11.14
N ASP A 28 -7.43 34.80 10.13
CA ASP A 28 -6.13 35.46 10.17
C ASP A 28 -6.40 36.95 10.37
N SER A 29 -6.14 37.42 11.57
CA SER A 29 -6.43 38.80 11.96
C SER A 29 -5.41 39.77 11.39
N ASP A 30 -4.24 39.26 10.94
CA ASP A 30 -3.17 40.04 10.30
C ASP A 30 -2.48 39.20 9.24
N THR A 31 -3.03 39.27 8.03
CA THR A 31 -2.50 38.53 6.88
C THR A 31 -1.12 39.01 6.43
N LEU A 32 -0.76 40.27 6.73
CA LEU A 32 0.55 40.83 6.42
C LEU A 32 1.62 40.22 7.32
N GLU A 33 1.38 40.23 8.64
CA GLU A 33 2.28 39.59 9.62
C GLU A 33 2.49 38.11 9.29
N THR A 34 1.41 37.38 8.99
CA THR A 34 1.49 35.98 8.58
C THR A 34 2.36 35.78 7.34
N GLN A 35 2.26 36.68 6.38
CA GLN A 35 3.08 36.63 5.16
C GLN A 35 4.55 36.90 5.46
N GLU A 36 4.85 37.85 6.33
CA GLU A 36 6.22 38.18 6.75
C GLU A 36 6.89 37.00 7.47
N TRP A 37 6.18 36.30 8.35
CA TRP A 37 6.66 35.08 9.02
C TRP A 37 6.99 33.98 8.01
N LYS A 38 6.11 33.74 7.02
CA LYS A 38 6.35 32.76 5.96
C LYS A 38 7.57 33.11 5.11
N GLN A 39 7.69 34.37 4.70
CA GLN A 39 8.84 34.84 3.92
C GLN A 39 10.15 34.72 4.69
N SER A 40 10.14 35.04 5.99
CA SER A 40 11.31 34.89 6.86
C SER A 40 11.77 33.44 6.97
N LEU A 41 10.85 32.49 7.10
CA LEU A 41 11.19 31.06 7.12
C LEU A 41 11.78 30.60 5.78
N LEU A 42 11.18 31.02 4.64
CA LEU A 42 11.68 30.71 3.30
C LEU A 42 13.08 31.28 3.06
N ALA A 43 13.33 32.51 3.49
CA ALA A 43 14.67 33.12 3.41
C ALA A 43 15.73 32.35 4.21
N VAL A 44 15.37 31.86 5.40
CA VAL A 44 16.27 30.98 6.20
C VAL A 44 16.53 29.66 5.47
N LEU A 45 15.51 29.08 4.87
CA LEU A 45 15.61 27.81 4.14
C LEU A 45 16.58 27.96 2.94
N GLU A 46 16.46 29.07 2.20
CA GLU A 46 17.31 29.38 1.07
C GLU A 46 18.75 29.71 1.47
N ALA A 47 18.94 30.53 2.52
CA ALA A 47 20.25 31.01 2.91
C ALA A 47 21.07 30.02 3.76
N ALA A 48 20.41 29.21 4.61
CA ALA A 48 21.07 28.38 5.62
C ALA A 48 20.64 26.90 5.61
N GLY A 49 19.73 26.53 4.69
CA GLY A 49 19.30 25.17 4.48
C GLY A 49 18.30 24.62 5.53
N PRO A 50 17.82 23.38 5.33
CA PRO A 50 16.72 22.80 6.11
C PRO A 50 17.08 22.56 7.58
N GLU A 51 18.31 22.26 7.92
CA GLU A 51 18.70 21.99 9.31
C GLU A 51 18.59 23.23 10.18
N ARG A 52 18.93 24.41 9.64
CA ARG A 52 18.73 25.67 10.36
C ARG A 52 17.26 26.03 10.52
N ALA A 53 16.45 25.77 9.49
CA ALA A 53 15.00 25.99 9.57
C ALA A 53 14.35 25.07 10.63
N LYS A 54 14.71 23.78 10.69
CA LYS A 54 14.27 22.86 11.73
C LYS A 54 14.63 23.37 13.13
N PHE A 55 15.88 23.77 13.33
CA PHE A 55 16.32 24.30 14.61
C PHE A 55 15.49 25.51 15.07
N LEU A 56 15.19 26.42 14.15
CA LEU A 56 14.37 27.60 14.48
C LEU A 56 12.93 27.23 14.82
N LEU A 57 12.33 26.28 14.08
CA LEU A 57 10.99 25.78 14.39
C LEU A 57 10.95 25.12 15.77
N ASP A 58 11.96 24.32 16.13
CA ASP A 58 12.08 23.71 17.47
C ASP A 58 12.19 24.78 18.57
N GLU A 59 12.96 25.85 18.36
CA GLU A 59 13.05 26.95 19.30
C GLU A 59 11.74 27.73 19.46
N LEU A 60 11.02 27.95 18.37
CA LEU A 60 9.68 28.55 18.42
C LEU A 60 8.68 27.67 19.20
N VAL A 61 8.72 26.35 18.98
CA VAL A 61 7.89 25.39 19.74
C VAL A 61 8.25 25.43 21.23
N ARG A 62 9.53 25.44 21.59
CA ARG A 62 9.97 25.55 22.98
C ARG A 62 9.51 26.88 23.62
N THR A 63 9.61 27.97 22.88
CA THR A 63 9.16 29.30 23.32
C THR A 63 7.64 29.30 23.55
N ALA A 64 6.86 28.77 22.61
CA ALA A 64 5.40 28.66 22.72
C ALA A 64 5.01 27.82 23.95
N ASN A 65 5.66 26.67 24.17
CA ASN A 65 5.42 25.81 25.33
C ASN A 65 5.78 26.53 26.66
N SER A 66 6.90 27.25 26.71
CA SER A 66 7.31 28.03 27.89
C SER A 66 6.33 29.17 28.20
N ALA A 67 5.78 29.78 27.17
CA ALA A 67 4.74 30.81 27.27
C ALA A 67 3.32 30.25 27.49
N GLN A 68 3.16 28.94 27.63
CA GLN A 68 1.88 28.27 27.85
C GLN A 68 0.81 28.60 26.80
N VAL A 69 1.23 28.79 25.55
CA VAL A 69 0.34 29.08 24.42
C VAL A 69 -0.66 27.94 24.15
N GLY A 70 -0.39 26.72 24.67
CA GLY A 70 -1.26 25.56 24.49
C GLY A 70 -1.23 24.96 23.08
N TRP A 71 -0.31 25.43 22.23
CA TRP A 71 -0.15 24.92 20.87
C TRP A 71 0.57 23.57 20.86
N ARG A 72 0.10 22.68 20.01
CA ARG A 72 0.75 21.40 19.72
C ARG A 72 0.86 21.22 18.20
N PRO A 73 2.00 20.74 17.68
CA PRO A 73 2.12 20.44 16.26
C PRO A 73 1.11 19.35 15.87
N GLU A 74 0.45 19.53 14.75
CA GLU A 74 -0.32 18.44 14.16
C GLU A 74 0.63 17.39 13.58
N LEU A 75 0.34 16.11 13.84
CA LEU A 75 1.12 14.98 13.33
C LEU A 75 0.66 14.52 11.94
N SER A 76 -0.34 15.19 11.36
CA SER A 76 -0.81 14.93 10.00
C SER A 76 -0.51 16.11 9.08
N THR A 77 -0.17 15.79 7.85
CA THR A 77 0.06 16.76 6.78
C THR A 77 -1.18 16.85 5.86
N PRO A 78 -1.27 17.84 4.94
CA PRO A 78 -2.38 17.93 3.98
C PRO A 78 -2.63 16.61 3.23
N TYR A 79 -3.88 16.36 2.82
CA TYR A 79 -4.30 15.13 2.13
C TYR A 79 -3.84 15.12 0.66
N VAL A 80 -2.51 15.22 0.49
CA VAL A 80 -1.80 15.24 -0.79
C VAL A 80 -0.58 14.32 -0.74
N ASN A 81 0.06 14.11 -1.89
CA ASN A 81 1.29 13.31 -1.96
C ASN A 81 2.41 13.95 -1.15
N THR A 82 3.18 13.14 -0.42
CA THR A 82 4.39 13.61 0.29
C THR A 82 5.48 14.02 -0.68
N ILE A 83 5.62 13.30 -1.81
CA ILE A 83 6.62 13.61 -2.84
C ILE A 83 5.95 14.48 -3.89
N SER A 84 6.43 15.71 -4.02
CA SER A 84 5.97 16.66 -5.03
C SER A 84 6.47 16.29 -6.44
N VAL A 85 5.84 16.87 -7.48
CA VAL A 85 6.16 16.52 -8.88
C VAL A 85 7.64 16.81 -9.22
N ASP A 86 8.18 17.90 -8.69
CA ASP A 86 9.58 18.30 -8.89
C ASP A 86 10.61 17.41 -8.17
N GLN A 87 10.17 16.67 -7.15
CA GLN A 87 11.00 15.73 -6.40
C GLN A 87 10.93 14.30 -6.94
N GLN A 88 10.06 14.03 -7.91
CA GLN A 88 9.90 12.69 -8.47
C GLN A 88 11.10 12.31 -9.37
N PRO A 89 11.71 11.14 -9.15
CA PRO A 89 12.68 10.63 -10.10
C PRO A 89 12.01 10.29 -11.44
N VAL A 90 12.77 10.36 -12.51
CA VAL A 90 12.30 9.87 -13.82
C VAL A 90 11.96 8.39 -13.70
N PHE A 91 10.80 8.00 -14.20
CA PHE A 91 10.39 6.60 -14.21
C PHE A 91 11.34 5.79 -15.11
N PRO A 92 12.01 4.75 -14.60
CA PRO A 92 13.08 4.08 -15.33
C PRO A 92 12.58 2.94 -16.23
N GLY A 93 11.27 2.69 -16.27
CA GLY A 93 10.64 1.59 -17.00
C GLY A 93 9.93 2.03 -18.27
N ASP A 94 9.33 1.06 -18.96
CA ASP A 94 8.36 1.30 -20.03
C ASP A 94 6.95 1.28 -19.43
N LEU A 95 6.38 2.48 -19.25
CA LEU A 95 5.08 2.66 -18.59
C LEU A 95 3.96 1.91 -19.30
N ALA A 96 3.95 1.93 -20.64
CA ALA A 96 2.90 1.28 -21.42
C ALA A 96 2.96 -0.26 -21.29
N ILE A 97 4.16 -0.83 -21.24
CA ILE A 97 4.34 -2.26 -21.03
C ILE A 97 3.96 -2.64 -19.59
N GLU A 98 4.36 -1.87 -18.59
CA GLU A 98 4.05 -2.18 -17.19
C GLU A 98 2.56 -2.03 -16.87
N GLU A 99 1.87 -1.02 -17.40
CA GLU A 99 0.41 -0.90 -17.29
C GLU A 99 -0.31 -2.10 -17.94
N ARG A 100 0.24 -2.61 -19.05
CA ARG A 100 -0.31 -3.81 -19.71
C ARG A 100 -0.05 -5.08 -18.89
N LEU A 101 1.14 -5.25 -18.34
CA LEU A 101 1.47 -6.39 -17.46
C LEU A 101 0.58 -6.38 -16.20
N ALA A 102 0.41 -5.24 -15.55
CA ALA A 102 -0.50 -5.10 -14.40
C ALA A 102 -1.95 -5.46 -14.76
N SER A 103 -2.39 -5.08 -15.97
CA SER A 103 -3.72 -5.43 -16.48
C SER A 103 -3.88 -6.92 -16.72
N ILE A 104 -2.88 -7.58 -17.29
CA ILE A 104 -2.86 -9.04 -17.53
C ILE A 104 -2.84 -9.79 -16.20
N MET A 105 -2.07 -9.34 -15.22
CA MET A 105 -2.06 -9.95 -13.89
C MET A 105 -3.44 -9.83 -13.21
N ARG A 106 -4.08 -8.65 -13.28
CA ARG A 106 -5.45 -8.46 -12.77
C ARG A 106 -6.42 -9.43 -13.40
N TRP A 107 -6.35 -9.60 -14.73
CA TRP A 107 -7.21 -10.53 -15.46
C TRP A 107 -7.00 -11.97 -15.00
N ASN A 108 -5.78 -12.47 -15.01
CA ASN A 108 -5.49 -13.85 -14.64
C ASN A 108 -5.89 -14.15 -13.19
N ALA A 109 -5.69 -13.22 -12.28
CA ALA A 109 -6.13 -13.33 -10.89
C ALA A 109 -7.67 -13.37 -10.79
N LEU A 110 -8.38 -12.52 -11.56
CA LEU A 110 -9.83 -12.51 -11.64
C LEU A 110 -10.35 -13.83 -12.23
N ALA A 111 -9.82 -14.26 -13.37
CA ALA A 111 -10.21 -15.49 -14.04
C ALA A 111 -10.04 -16.71 -13.12
N MET A 112 -8.91 -16.80 -12.40
CA MET A 112 -8.64 -17.87 -11.44
C MET A 112 -9.69 -17.92 -10.32
N VAL A 113 -9.99 -16.78 -9.69
CA VAL A 113 -10.96 -16.70 -8.60
C VAL A 113 -12.38 -16.98 -9.07
N VAL A 114 -12.81 -16.38 -10.18
CA VAL A 114 -14.19 -16.55 -10.69
C VAL A 114 -14.43 -17.98 -11.17
N ARG A 115 -13.50 -18.57 -11.91
CA ARG A 115 -13.57 -19.99 -12.34
C ARG A 115 -13.70 -20.95 -11.16
N ALA A 116 -12.86 -20.77 -10.14
CA ALA A 116 -12.90 -21.59 -8.93
C ALA A 116 -14.28 -21.53 -8.25
N ASN A 117 -14.87 -20.35 -8.15
CA ASN A 117 -16.20 -20.19 -7.55
C ASN A 117 -17.34 -20.70 -8.44
N GLN A 118 -17.19 -20.65 -9.77
CA GLN A 118 -18.16 -21.28 -10.69
C GLN A 118 -18.13 -22.82 -10.58
N ALA A 119 -16.93 -23.40 -10.51
CA ALA A 119 -16.75 -24.84 -10.47
C ALA A 119 -17.11 -25.47 -9.11
N TYR A 120 -16.77 -24.80 -8.00
CA TYR A 120 -16.84 -25.35 -6.64
C TYR A 120 -17.77 -24.57 -5.69
N GLY A 121 -18.62 -23.70 -6.21
CA GLY A 121 -19.56 -22.90 -5.41
C GLY A 121 -18.85 -21.78 -4.62
N GLU A 122 -19.05 -21.72 -3.31
CA GLU A 122 -18.52 -20.64 -2.45
C GLU A 122 -17.07 -20.88 -2.01
N LEU A 123 -16.17 -21.24 -2.92
CA LEU A 123 -14.76 -21.53 -2.61
C LEU A 123 -14.02 -20.30 -2.08
N GLY A 124 -14.44 -19.11 -2.47
CA GLY A 124 -13.87 -17.86 -1.97
C GLY A 124 -12.73 -17.33 -2.83
N GLY A 125 -11.98 -16.38 -2.29
CA GLY A 125 -10.94 -15.60 -2.95
C GLY A 125 -11.23 -14.11 -2.85
N HIS A 126 -10.20 -13.27 -2.94
CA HIS A 126 -10.30 -11.85 -2.63
C HIS A 126 -9.79 -11.00 -3.79
N ILE A 127 -10.43 -11.16 -4.97
CA ILE A 127 -10.00 -10.45 -6.18
C ILE A 127 -10.04 -8.93 -6.02
N ALA A 128 -11.05 -8.40 -5.32
CA ALA A 128 -11.20 -6.96 -5.14
C ALA A 128 -10.03 -6.32 -4.36
N SER A 129 -9.49 -7.03 -3.38
CA SER A 129 -8.30 -6.57 -2.63
C SER A 129 -7.07 -6.56 -3.51
N TYR A 130 -6.83 -7.64 -4.29
CA TYR A 130 -5.72 -7.66 -5.22
C TYR A 130 -5.87 -6.62 -6.35
N ALA A 131 -7.07 -6.48 -6.92
CA ALA A 131 -7.31 -5.50 -7.97
C ALA A 131 -6.93 -4.07 -7.55
N SER A 132 -7.09 -3.76 -6.24
CA SER A 132 -6.64 -2.47 -5.69
C SER A 132 -5.13 -2.37 -5.54
N ALA A 133 -4.42 -3.47 -5.31
CA ALA A 133 -2.98 -3.51 -5.02
C ALA A 133 -2.09 -3.87 -6.22
N ALA A 134 -2.67 -4.21 -7.37
CA ALA A 134 -1.93 -4.78 -8.50
C ALA A 134 -0.77 -3.89 -8.98
N ASP A 135 -0.98 -2.58 -9.06
CA ASP A 135 0.06 -1.62 -9.50
C ASP A 135 1.19 -1.50 -8.46
N LEU A 136 0.85 -1.61 -7.16
CA LEU A 136 1.84 -1.64 -6.07
C LEU A 136 2.76 -2.88 -6.21
N PHE A 137 2.18 -4.05 -6.50
CA PHE A 137 2.94 -5.27 -6.71
C PHE A 137 3.75 -5.23 -8.01
N GLU A 138 3.17 -4.73 -9.10
CA GLU A 138 3.87 -4.63 -10.39
C GLU A 138 5.13 -3.79 -10.26
N THR A 139 5.03 -2.61 -9.65
CA THR A 139 6.18 -1.75 -9.39
C THR A 139 7.22 -2.46 -8.50
N GLY A 140 6.77 -3.14 -7.45
CA GLY A 140 7.65 -3.92 -6.57
C GLY A 140 8.41 -5.01 -7.33
N PHE A 141 7.73 -5.81 -8.14
CA PHE A 141 8.33 -6.87 -8.93
C PHE A 141 9.30 -6.38 -10.00
N ASN A 142 9.01 -5.25 -10.63
CA ASN A 142 9.83 -4.75 -11.74
C ASN A 142 11.02 -3.90 -11.31
N HIS A 143 10.97 -3.28 -10.10
CA HIS A 143 11.97 -2.27 -9.76
C HIS A 143 12.64 -2.45 -8.39
N PHE A 144 12.02 -3.16 -7.43
CA PHE A 144 12.47 -3.10 -6.04
C PHE A 144 12.67 -4.45 -5.34
N PHE A 145 11.84 -5.45 -5.59
CA PHE A 145 11.95 -6.73 -4.89
C PHE A 145 13.12 -7.55 -5.46
N GLU A 146 14.27 -7.47 -4.81
CA GLU A 146 15.46 -8.16 -5.24
C GLU A 146 15.47 -9.63 -4.81
N ALA A 147 15.70 -10.54 -5.76
CA ALA A 147 15.97 -11.94 -5.47
C ALA A 147 17.46 -12.15 -5.16
N ARG A 148 17.82 -13.37 -4.82
CA ARG A 148 19.23 -13.71 -4.54
C ARG A 148 20.07 -13.66 -5.81
N HIS A 149 21.14 -12.87 -5.83
CA HIS A 149 22.06 -12.76 -6.97
C HIS A 149 23.48 -12.42 -6.56
N GLY A 150 24.41 -12.59 -7.51
CA GLY A 150 25.83 -12.44 -7.25
C GLY A 150 26.45 -13.68 -6.60
N THR A 151 27.76 -13.66 -6.38
CA THR A 151 28.54 -14.75 -5.78
C THR A 151 29.55 -14.21 -4.78
N GLY A 152 29.95 -15.04 -3.81
CA GLY A 152 30.98 -14.70 -2.84
C GLY A 152 30.56 -13.70 -1.76
N PRO A 153 31.51 -12.98 -1.15
CA PRO A 153 31.23 -12.10 0.01
C PRO A 153 30.28 -10.95 -0.26
N GLY A 154 30.15 -10.49 -1.52
CA GLY A 154 29.23 -9.43 -1.94
C GLY A 154 27.88 -9.94 -2.46
N GLN A 155 27.56 -11.22 -2.28
CA GLN A 155 26.31 -11.79 -2.75
C GLN A 155 25.11 -11.14 -2.08
N HIS A 156 24.14 -10.64 -2.88
CA HIS A 156 22.83 -10.26 -2.39
C HIS A 156 21.99 -11.51 -2.13
N ARG A 157 21.53 -11.67 -0.90
CA ARG A 157 20.82 -12.89 -0.47
C ARG A 157 19.31 -12.85 -0.68
N GLY A 158 18.86 -11.84 -1.42
CA GLY A 158 17.44 -11.60 -1.71
C GLY A 158 16.71 -10.92 -0.56
N ASP A 159 15.75 -10.10 -0.94
CA ASP A 159 14.85 -9.43 -0.01
C ASP A 159 13.86 -10.41 0.64
N LEU A 160 13.31 -10.00 1.75
CA LEU A 160 12.19 -10.68 2.41
C LEU A 160 10.92 -9.92 2.06
N VAL A 161 9.94 -10.60 1.45
CA VAL A 161 8.69 -9.96 1.04
C VAL A 161 7.51 -10.65 1.71
N PHE A 162 6.79 -9.88 2.53
CA PHE A 162 5.56 -10.31 3.17
C PHE A 162 4.37 -9.86 2.32
N PHE A 163 3.74 -10.80 1.65
CA PHE A 163 2.61 -10.54 0.77
C PHE A 163 1.30 -10.54 1.55
N GLN A 164 0.48 -9.53 1.34
CA GLN A 164 -0.88 -9.50 1.89
C GLN A 164 -1.61 -10.81 1.54
N PRO A 165 -2.24 -11.49 2.51
CA PRO A 165 -2.87 -12.79 2.25
C PRO A 165 -3.95 -12.73 1.17
N HIS A 166 -4.73 -11.66 1.16
CA HIS A 166 -5.78 -11.41 0.17
C HIS A 166 -5.25 -11.18 -1.26
N SER A 167 -3.95 -10.93 -1.42
CA SER A 167 -3.30 -10.69 -2.72
C SER A 167 -2.64 -11.94 -3.32
N ALA A 168 -2.73 -13.10 -2.67
CA ALA A 168 -2.17 -14.34 -3.19
C ALA A 168 -2.57 -14.65 -4.64
N PRO A 169 -3.84 -14.41 -5.11
CA PRO A 169 -4.21 -14.61 -6.51
C PRO A 169 -3.32 -13.84 -7.49
N GLY A 170 -2.95 -12.62 -7.16
CA GLY A 170 -2.07 -11.81 -8.02
C GLY A 170 -0.63 -12.30 -8.05
N VAL A 171 -0.13 -12.81 -6.93
CA VAL A 171 1.22 -13.40 -6.88
C VAL A 171 1.27 -14.68 -7.73
N TYR A 172 0.21 -15.50 -7.71
CA TYR A 172 0.10 -16.66 -8.62
C TYR A 172 -0.02 -16.23 -10.07
N ALA A 173 -0.82 -15.20 -10.38
CA ALA A 173 -0.91 -14.66 -11.74
C ALA A 173 0.46 -14.15 -12.24
N ARG A 174 1.25 -13.51 -11.38
CA ARG A 174 2.63 -13.10 -11.71
C ARG A 174 3.52 -14.31 -11.97
N ALA A 175 3.49 -15.31 -11.10
CA ALA A 175 4.27 -16.54 -11.25
C ALA A 175 3.89 -17.32 -12.52
N TYR A 176 2.62 -17.25 -12.94
CA TYR A 176 2.18 -17.81 -14.22
C TYR A 176 2.80 -17.06 -15.40
N LEU A 177 2.84 -15.73 -15.41
CA LEU A 177 3.51 -14.97 -16.46
C LEU A 177 5.02 -15.28 -16.49
N GLU A 178 5.64 -15.43 -15.32
CA GLU A 178 7.06 -15.80 -15.18
C GLU A 178 7.38 -17.24 -15.62
N GLY A 179 6.37 -18.05 -15.97
CA GLY A 179 6.54 -19.45 -16.35
C GLY A 179 6.81 -20.42 -15.21
N ARG A 180 6.69 -19.96 -13.97
CA ARG A 180 6.86 -20.76 -12.73
C ARG A 180 5.66 -21.60 -12.37
N LEU A 181 4.48 -21.17 -12.82
CA LEU A 181 3.22 -21.90 -12.74
C LEU A 181 2.66 -22.10 -14.16
N GLN A 182 1.92 -23.19 -14.33
CA GLN A 182 1.22 -23.49 -15.56
C GLN A 182 -0.27 -23.20 -15.41
N GLU A 183 -1.01 -23.18 -16.51
CA GLU A 183 -2.46 -22.99 -16.49
C GLU A 183 -3.16 -24.02 -15.61
N GLN A 184 -2.70 -25.26 -15.65
CA GLN A 184 -3.25 -26.34 -14.84
C GLN A 184 -3.10 -26.06 -13.33
N ASP A 185 -2.02 -25.41 -12.89
CA ASP A 185 -1.82 -25.05 -11.48
C ASP A 185 -2.85 -24.00 -11.04
N LEU A 186 -3.17 -23.03 -11.91
CA LEU A 186 -4.16 -22.00 -11.62
C LEU A 186 -5.58 -22.56 -11.45
N LEU A 187 -5.88 -23.68 -12.14
CA LEU A 187 -7.16 -24.37 -11.98
C LEU A 187 -7.32 -25.02 -10.61
N HIS A 188 -6.23 -25.27 -9.89
CA HIS A 188 -6.23 -25.84 -8.55
C HIS A 188 -6.15 -24.78 -7.44
N TYR A 189 -6.54 -23.55 -7.72
CA TYR A 189 -6.58 -22.48 -6.70
C TYR A 189 -7.53 -22.82 -5.56
N ARG A 190 -7.03 -22.76 -4.31
CA ARG A 190 -7.75 -23.10 -3.08
C ARG A 190 -8.23 -24.57 -3.00
N GLN A 191 -7.54 -25.46 -3.66
CA GLN A 191 -7.85 -26.89 -3.70
C GLN A 191 -6.67 -27.73 -3.21
N GLU A 192 -6.04 -27.29 -2.15
CA GLU A 192 -4.79 -27.83 -1.63
C GLU A 192 -4.89 -29.34 -1.33
N ILE A 193 -6.00 -29.78 -0.73
CA ILE A 193 -6.22 -31.19 -0.36
C ILE A 193 -6.60 -32.00 -1.59
N GLN A 194 -7.60 -31.56 -2.32
CA GLN A 194 -8.16 -32.31 -3.47
C GLN A 194 -7.15 -32.45 -4.62
N ALA A 195 -6.31 -31.43 -4.83
CA ALA A 195 -5.26 -31.52 -5.85
C ALA A 195 -4.22 -32.58 -5.49
N ILE A 196 -3.79 -32.65 -4.21
CA ILE A 196 -2.84 -33.65 -3.73
C ILE A 196 -3.40 -35.06 -3.87
N GLU A 197 -4.66 -35.29 -3.52
CA GLU A 197 -5.35 -36.57 -3.68
C GLU A 197 -5.37 -37.03 -5.14
N ASN A 198 -5.41 -36.11 -6.09
CA ASN A 198 -5.37 -36.36 -7.52
C ASN A 198 -3.95 -36.35 -8.11
N GLY A 199 -2.91 -36.31 -7.29
CA GLY A 199 -1.50 -36.30 -7.73
C GLY A 199 -1.04 -35.00 -8.34
N ALA A 200 -1.74 -33.89 -8.08
CA ALA A 200 -1.40 -32.53 -8.53
C ALA A 200 -1.01 -31.66 -7.34
N GLN A 201 -0.43 -30.49 -7.61
CA GLN A 201 -0.16 -29.47 -6.60
C GLN A 201 -1.28 -28.45 -6.58
N GLY A 202 -1.92 -28.25 -5.43
CA GLY A 202 -2.88 -27.17 -5.21
C GLY A 202 -2.18 -25.84 -4.86
N LEU A 203 -2.75 -24.73 -5.30
CA LEU A 203 -2.32 -23.41 -4.88
C LEU A 203 -2.99 -23.05 -3.57
N SER A 204 -2.18 -22.75 -2.54
CA SER A 204 -2.69 -22.44 -1.22
C SER A 204 -3.59 -21.19 -1.20
N SER A 205 -4.59 -21.21 -0.33
CA SER A 205 -5.57 -20.12 -0.17
C SER A 205 -4.91 -18.79 0.15
N TYR A 206 -3.86 -18.85 0.97
CA TYR A 206 -3.02 -17.72 1.39
C TYR A 206 -1.55 -18.13 1.36
N PRO A 207 -0.60 -17.20 1.48
CA PRO A 207 0.80 -17.53 1.64
C PRO A 207 1.01 -18.57 2.74
N HIS A 208 1.50 -19.76 2.35
CA HIS A 208 1.58 -20.93 3.25
C HIS A 208 2.83 -21.77 2.95
N PRO A 209 3.95 -21.54 3.69
CA PRO A 209 5.23 -22.23 3.41
C PRO A 209 5.21 -23.75 3.59
N TRP A 210 4.26 -24.32 4.34
CA TRP A 210 4.14 -25.76 4.48
C TRP A 210 3.49 -26.44 3.26
N LEU A 211 2.49 -25.78 2.69
CA LEU A 211 1.80 -26.30 1.50
C LEU A 211 2.57 -26.01 0.20
N MET A 212 3.32 -24.91 0.17
CA MET A 212 4.17 -24.53 -0.97
C MET A 212 5.57 -24.14 -0.46
N PRO A 213 6.40 -25.12 -0.03
CA PRO A 213 7.64 -24.87 0.73
C PRO A 213 8.72 -24.12 -0.06
N ASP A 214 8.80 -24.31 -1.38
CA ASP A 214 9.78 -23.66 -2.23
C ASP A 214 9.31 -22.32 -2.79
N PHE A 215 8.03 -21.98 -2.58
CA PHE A 215 7.39 -20.79 -3.12
C PHE A 215 7.26 -19.69 -2.07
N TRP A 216 6.44 -19.89 -1.03
CA TRP A 216 6.14 -18.87 -0.04
C TRP A 216 7.26 -18.72 1.01
N GLN A 217 7.72 -17.48 1.22
CA GLN A 217 8.72 -17.20 2.25
C GLN A 217 8.12 -17.22 3.66
N PHE A 218 6.91 -16.66 3.83
CA PHE A 218 6.27 -16.46 5.13
C PHE A 218 4.78 -16.79 5.10
N PRO A 219 4.21 -17.30 6.22
CA PRO A 219 2.77 -17.39 6.38
C PRO A 219 2.22 -16.01 6.75
N THR A 220 1.21 -15.54 6.04
CA THR A 220 0.55 -14.25 6.29
C THR A 220 -0.97 -14.37 6.39
N GLY A 221 -1.51 -15.60 6.45
CA GLY A 221 -2.95 -15.85 6.43
C GLY A 221 -3.72 -15.24 7.60
N SER A 222 -3.12 -15.20 8.80
CA SER A 222 -3.68 -14.46 9.94
C SER A 222 -3.26 -12.99 9.84
N MET A 223 -4.24 -12.09 9.75
CA MET A 223 -3.98 -10.66 9.71
C MET A 223 -3.26 -10.20 10.99
N GLY A 224 -2.32 -9.25 10.84
CA GLY A 224 -1.45 -8.77 11.92
C GLY A 224 -0.14 -9.54 12.07
N ILE A 225 -0.10 -10.84 11.75
CA ILE A 225 1.12 -11.65 11.87
C ILE A 225 2.18 -11.23 10.85
N GLY A 226 1.78 -10.88 9.64
CA GLY A 226 2.70 -10.36 8.62
C GLY A 226 3.41 -9.08 9.07
N PRO A 227 2.69 -8.03 9.49
CA PRO A 227 3.26 -6.78 9.99
C PRO A 227 4.27 -6.99 11.12
N ILE A 228 3.87 -7.65 12.21
CA ILE A 228 4.79 -7.85 13.35
C ILE A 228 6.01 -8.69 12.97
N SER A 229 5.82 -9.72 12.15
CA SER A 229 6.92 -10.57 11.68
C SER A 229 7.92 -9.80 10.82
N CYS A 230 7.48 -8.85 9.99
CA CYS A 230 8.36 -7.95 9.25
C CYS A 230 9.35 -7.23 10.17
N ILE A 231 8.85 -6.66 11.27
CA ILE A 231 9.68 -5.92 12.23
C ILE A 231 10.73 -6.83 12.84
N TYR A 232 10.34 -8.02 13.30
CA TYR A 232 11.28 -8.96 13.92
C TYR A 232 12.29 -9.53 12.92
N HIS A 233 11.91 -9.74 11.65
CA HIS A 233 12.87 -10.16 10.63
C HIS A 233 13.86 -9.05 10.28
N ALA A 234 13.41 -7.80 10.14
CA ALA A 234 14.30 -6.67 9.90
C ALA A 234 15.29 -6.49 11.06
N ARG A 235 14.81 -6.62 12.29
CA ARG A 235 15.63 -6.60 13.51
C ARG A 235 16.65 -7.74 13.54
N PHE A 236 16.21 -8.95 13.24
CA PHE A 236 17.08 -10.14 13.25
C PHE A 236 18.17 -10.03 12.17
N MET A 237 17.87 -9.48 11.00
CA MET A 237 18.87 -9.20 9.97
C MET A 237 19.97 -8.24 10.48
N ARG A 238 19.61 -7.19 11.22
CA ARG A 238 20.57 -6.30 11.89
C ARG A 238 21.41 -7.05 12.92
N TYR A 239 20.80 -7.91 13.73
CA TYR A 239 21.51 -8.76 14.67
C TYR A 239 22.55 -9.64 13.97
N LEU A 240 22.17 -10.31 12.87
CA LEU A 240 23.10 -11.16 12.11
C LEU A 240 24.30 -10.38 11.57
N THR A 241 24.07 -9.19 11.02
CA THR A 241 25.13 -8.30 10.54
C THR A 241 26.05 -7.83 11.69
N HIS A 242 25.48 -7.33 12.78
CA HIS A 242 26.27 -6.84 13.93
C HIS A 242 27.07 -7.95 14.61
N ARG A 243 26.63 -9.19 14.51
CA ARG A 243 27.34 -10.38 15.02
C ARG A 243 28.35 -10.94 14.02
N ASN A 244 28.46 -10.37 12.83
CA ASN A 244 29.26 -10.89 11.72
C ASN A 244 28.91 -12.35 11.33
N LEU A 245 27.67 -12.75 11.56
CA LEU A 245 27.17 -14.10 11.19
C LEU A 245 26.70 -14.12 9.74
N LEU A 246 26.11 -13.03 9.27
CA LEU A 246 25.60 -12.88 7.92
C LEU A 246 25.53 -11.39 7.56
N ASN A 247 26.10 -10.99 6.43
CA ASN A 247 25.93 -9.63 5.92
C ASN A 247 24.52 -9.50 5.29
N CYS A 248 23.71 -8.62 5.87
CA CYS A 248 22.36 -8.29 5.41
C CYS A 248 22.18 -6.80 5.07
N ASP A 249 23.26 -6.02 4.95
CA ASP A 249 23.20 -4.55 4.83
C ASP A 249 22.48 -4.06 3.59
N SER A 250 22.56 -4.78 2.47
CA SER A 250 21.85 -4.44 1.23
C SER A 250 20.40 -4.94 1.16
N ARG A 251 20.01 -5.85 2.08
CA ARG A 251 18.69 -6.50 2.04
C ARG A 251 17.63 -5.63 2.67
N LYS A 252 16.44 -5.66 2.07
CA LYS A 252 15.23 -5.05 2.62
C LYS A 252 14.23 -6.11 3.10
N VAL A 253 13.41 -5.69 4.02
CA VAL A 253 12.16 -6.39 4.38
C VAL A 253 11.01 -5.53 3.88
N TRP A 254 10.28 -6.04 2.92
CA TRP A 254 9.10 -5.41 2.36
C TRP A 254 7.84 -6.08 2.93
N GLY A 255 6.89 -5.29 3.39
CA GLY A 255 5.58 -5.77 3.78
C GLY A 255 4.49 -5.03 3.00
N VAL A 256 3.62 -5.76 2.30
CA VAL A 256 2.44 -5.17 1.65
C VAL A 256 1.21 -5.63 2.41
N PHE A 257 0.46 -4.69 2.99
CA PHE A 257 -0.64 -4.96 3.90
C PHE A 257 -1.87 -4.14 3.54
N GLY A 258 -3.04 -4.52 4.07
CA GLY A 258 -4.26 -3.74 3.94
C GLY A 258 -4.46 -2.76 5.09
N ASP A 259 -5.19 -1.67 4.83
CA ASP A 259 -5.58 -0.68 5.85
C ASP A 259 -6.45 -1.30 6.96
N GLY A 260 -7.33 -2.25 6.63
CA GLY A 260 -8.10 -2.99 7.63
C GLY A 260 -7.25 -3.91 8.51
N GLU A 261 -6.10 -4.38 8.01
CA GLU A 261 -5.15 -5.19 8.79
C GLU A 261 -4.43 -4.37 9.87
N MET A 262 -4.40 -3.06 9.71
CA MET A 262 -3.83 -2.15 10.71
C MET A 262 -4.70 -2.01 11.98
N ASP A 263 -5.91 -2.55 12.00
CA ASP A 263 -6.72 -2.63 13.22
C ASP A 263 -6.34 -3.80 14.14
N GLU A 264 -5.56 -4.75 13.64
CA GLU A 264 -5.09 -5.88 14.44
C GLU A 264 -4.05 -5.42 15.47
N PRO A 265 -4.18 -5.82 16.76
CA PRO A 265 -3.22 -5.43 17.79
C PRO A 265 -1.77 -5.79 17.45
N GLU A 266 -1.54 -6.91 16.78
CA GLU A 266 -0.24 -7.39 16.36
C GLU A 266 0.40 -6.44 15.35
N SER A 267 -0.38 -5.86 14.43
CA SER A 267 0.11 -4.88 13.46
C SER A 267 0.71 -3.64 14.13
N MET A 268 0.15 -3.24 15.27
CA MET A 268 0.51 -1.99 15.97
C MET A 268 1.51 -2.18 17.12
N SER A 269 1.72 -3.40 17.58
CA SER A 269 2.38 -3.66 18.87
C SER A 269 3.88 -3.35 18.91
N ALA A 270 4.60 -3.38 17.80
CA ALA A 270 6.06 -3.26 17.76
C ALA A 270 6.57 -2.03 16.97
N LEU A 271 5.72 -1.06 16.65
CA LEU A 271 6.09 0.11 15.83
C LEU A 271 7.20 0.93 16.47
N THR A 272 7.10 1.22 17.77
CA THR A 272 8.12 1.98 18.51
C THR A 272 9.44 1.22 18.65
N LEU A 273 9.42 -0.12 18.65
CA LEU A 273 10.64 -0.94 18.64
C LEU A 273 11.38 -0.74 17.31
N ALA A 274 10.68 -0.78 16.19
CA ALA A 274 11.27 -0.60 14.85
C ALA A 274 11.94 0.78 14.72
N ALA A 275 11.27 1.83 15.18
CA ALA A 275 11.80 3.19 15.15
C ALA A 275 12.99 3.37 16.08
N ARG A 276 12.91 2.87 17.33
CA ARG A 276 14.00 2.97 18.33
C ARG A 276 15.28 2.28 17.87
N GLU A 277 15.16 1.17 17.13
CA GLU A 277 16.31 0.45 16.58
C GLU A 277 16.73 0.95 15.19
N GLY A 278 16.09 1.99 14.67
CA GLY A 278 16.45 2.62 13.39
C GLY A 278 16.40 1.63 12.22
N LEU A 279 15.36 0.78 12.14
CA LEU A 279 15.28 -0.28 11.14
C LEU A 279 15.01 0.27 9.73
N ASP A 280 15.96 0.94 9.12
CA ASP A 280 15.84 1.51 7.77
C ASP A 280 15.89 0.47 6.64
N ASN A 281 16.07 -0.79 7.00
CA ASN A 281 15.89 -1.93 6.13
C ASN A 281 14.44 -2.44 6.07
N LEU A 282 13.50 -1.78 6.76
CA LEU A 282 12.09 -2.13 6.81
C LEU A 282 11.24 -1.12 6.04
N VAL A 283 10.45 -1.61 5.09
CA VAL A 283 9.48 -0.80 4.33
C VAL A 283 8.11 -1.48 4.36
N TRP A 284 7.10 -0.75 4.82
CA TRP A 284 5.71 -1.16 4.70
C TRP A 284 4.99 -0.38 3.62
N VAL A 285 4.14 -1.07 2.87
CA VAL A 285 3.22 -0.49 1.90
C VAL A 285 1.80 -0.85 2.34
N VAL A 286 1.08 0.12 2.86
CA VAL A 286 -0.31 -0.06 3.28
C VAL A 286 -1.22 0.31 2.12
N ASN A 287 -1.90 -0.69 1.57
CA ASN A 287 -2.92 -0.54 0.54
C ASN A 287 -4.20 0.03 1.16
N CYS A 288 -4.31 1.35 1.19
CA CYS A 288 -5.43 2.08 1.74
C CYS A 288 -6.58 2.14 0.72
N ASN A 289 -7.30 1.04 0.56
CA ASN A 289 -8.49 0.98 -0.29
C ASN A 289 -9.77 1.44 0.42
N LEU A 290 -9.66 1.84 1.69
CA LEU A 290 -10.65 2.45 2.56
C LEU A 290 -11.83 1.54 2.94
N GLN A 291 -11.78 0.23 2.62
CA GLN A 291 -12.91 -0.68 2.82
C GLN A 291 -12.51 -1.96 3.55
N ARG A 292 -13.37 -2.36 4.50
CA ARG A 292 -13.42 -3.69 5.13
C ARG A 292 -14.35 -4.65 4.36
N LEU A 293 -14.86 -5.63 5.09
CA LEU A 293 -15.81 -6.64 4.58
C LEU A 293 -17.13 -6.01 4.12
N ASP A 294 -17.68 -5.09 4.91
CA ASP A 294 -19.06 -4.62 4.88
C ASP A 294 -19.18 -3.10 4.83
N GLY A 295 -18.06 -2.37 4.70
CA GLY A 295 -18.11 -0.92 4.66
C GLY A 295 -16.74 -0.24 4.70
N PRO A 296 -16.73 1.08 4.86
CA PRO A 296 -15.49 1.84 5.00
C PRO A 296 -14.77 1.50 6.31
N VAL A 297 -13.43 1.53 6.29
CA VAL A 297 -12.59 1.33 7.48
C VAL A 297 -12.91 2.41 8.53
N ARG A 298 -13.08 3.65 8.07
CA ARG A 298 -13.48 4.80 8.89
C ARG A 298 -14.58 5.58 8.18
N GLY A 299 -15.84 5.31 8.46
CA GLY A 299 -16.97 5.96 7.77
C GLY A 299 -16.95 7.49 7.86
N ASN A 300 -16.79 8.02 9.07
CA ASN A 300 -16.80 9.46 9.38
C ASN A 300 -15.41 10.03 9.65
N GLY A 301 -14.35 9.28 9.40
CA GLY A 301 -12.96 9.67 9.57
C GLY A 301 -12.15 9.45 8.29
N ARG A 302 -10.84 9.55 8.42
CA ARG A 302 -9.88 9.28 7.36
C ARG A 302 -8.78 8.38 7.89
N ILE A 303 -8.78 7.12 7.49
CA ILE A 303 -7.81 6.12 7.97
C ILE A 303 -6.37 6.52 7.66
N ILE A 304 -6.12 7.14 6.49
CA ILE A 304 -4.77 7.58 6.10
C ILE A 304 -4.23 8.62 7.09
N ASP A 305 -5.04 9.58 7.52
CA ASP A 305 -4.63 10.59 8.51
C ASP A 305 -4.40 9.98 9.90
N GLU A 306 -5.23 9.00 10.28
CA GLU A 306 -5.03 8.27 11.53
C GLU A 306 -3.72 7.49 11.53
N LEU A 307 -3.45 6.76 10.44
CA LEU A 307 -2.21 6.00 10.28
C LEU A 307 -0.99 6.93 10.18
N GLU A 308 -1.08 8.07 9.47
CA GLU A 308 0.00 9.05 9.43
C GLU A 308 0.37 9.52 10.84
N LYS A 309 -0.62 9.91 11.66
CA LYS A 309 -0.38 10.35 13.04
C LYS A 309 0.25 9.24 13.89
N LEU A 310 -0.23 8.02 13.74
CA LEU A 310 0.23 6.87 14.50
C LEU A 310 1.69 6.52 14.15
N PHE A 311 2.01 6.38 12.87
CA PHE A 311 3.36 6.04 12.43
C PHE A 311 4.35 7.18 12.70
N THR A 312 3.96 8.42 12.46
CA THR A 312 4.77 9.60 12.79
C THR A 312 5.05 9.67 14.30
N GLY A 313 4.01 9.47 15.13
CA GLY A 313 4.15 9.43 16.60
C GLY A 313 5.01 8.28 17.10
N ALA A 314 5.06 7.16 16.37
CA ALA A 314 5.93 6.02 16.65
C ALA A 314 7.38 6.23 16.17
N GLY A 315 7.67 7.29 15.40
CA GLY A 315 9.01 7.62 14.89
C GLY A 315 9.35 7.00 13.53
N TRP A 316 8.34 6.66 12.72
CA TRP A 316 8.52 6.18 11.35
C TRP A 316 8.59 7.33 10.35
N ASN A 317 9.31 7.14 9.26
CA ASN A 317 9.19 7.95 8.06
C ASN A 317 7.87 7.57 7.33
N VAL A 318 7.02 8.56 7.08
CA VAL A 318 5.70 8.35 6.45
C VAL A 318 5.67 8.99 5.07
N ILE A 319 5.32 8.21 4.06
CA ILE A 319 5.14 8.67 2.68
C ILE A 319 3.67 8.46 2.32
N LYS A 320 2.94 9.55 2.08
CA LYS A 320 1.58 9.49 1.54
C LYS A 320 1.60 9.49 0.02
N LEU A 321 0.86 8.57 -0.56
CA LEU A 321 0.69 8.36 -1.99
C LEU A 321 -0.82 8.40 -2.30
N ILE A 322 -1.36 9.61 -2.48
CA ILE A 322 -2.80 9.88 -2.48
C ILE A 322 -3.37 10.01 -3.88
N TRP A 323 -2.75 10.84 -4.72
CA TRP A 323 -3.25 11.23 -6.04
C TRP A 323 -2.30 10.82 -7.14
N GLY A 324 -2.88 10.32 -8.26
CA GLY A 324 -2.14 10.01 -9.46
C GLY A 324 -1.72 11.26 -10.25
N SER A 325 -0.91 11.06 -11.28
CA SER A 325 -0.39 12.12 -12.15
C SER A 325 -1.49 12.91 -12.87
N ASP A 326 -2.66 12.30 -13.06
CA ASP A 326 -3.83 12.98 -13.66
C ASP A 326 -4.31 14.20 -12.84
N TRP A 327 -4.00 14.23 -11.55
CA TRP A 327 -4.31 15.33 -10.64
C TRP A 327 -3.28 16.45 -10.65
N ASP A 328 -2.06 16.22 -11.13
CA ASP A 328 -0.97 17.21 -11.07
C ASP A 328 -1.34 18.51 -11.76
N GLY A 329 -1.99 18.43 -12.92
CA GLY A 329 -2.48 19.61 -13.64
C GLY A 329 -3.61 20.37 -12.93
N LEU A 330 -4.41 19.68 -12.13
CA LEU A 330 -5.46 20.30 -11.31
C LEU A 330 -4.83 21.03 -10.12
N PHE A 331 -3.92 20.40 -9.40
CA PHE A 331 -3.18 21.02 -8.30
C PHE A 331 -2.33 22.22 -8.76
N ALA A 332 -1.70 22.14 -9.94
CA ALA A 332 -0.92 23.25 -10.49
C ALA A 332 -1.78 24.49 -10.80
N ARG A 333 -3.07 24.32 -11.10
CA ARG A 333 -4.01 25.43 -11.34
C ARG A 333 -4.75 25.88 -10.06
N ASP A 334 -4.64 25.13 -8.97
CA ASP A 334 -5.30 25.42 -7.69
C ASP A 334 -4.51 26.46 -6.88
N LEU A 335 -4.55 27.71 -7.32
CA LEU A 335 -3.82 28.83 -6.69
C LEU A 335 -4.34 29.18 -5.29
N THR A 336 -5.55 28.78 -4.96
CA THR A 336 -6.20 29.12 -3.68
C THR A 336 -6.15 27.98 -2.68
N GLY A 337 -5.75 26.76 -3.09
CA GLY A 337 -5.79 25.57 -2.26
C GLY A 337 -7.20 24.98 -2.09
N ALA A 338 -8.11 25.26 -3.03
CA ALA A 338 -9.50 24.77 -2.97
C ALA A 338 -9.60 23.24 -2.98
N LEU A 339 -8.77 22.55 -3.78
CA LEU A 339 -8.68 21.09 -3.81
C LEU A 339 -8.20 20.54 -2.46
N THR A 340 -7.14 21.10 -1.92
CA THR A 340 -6.58 20.67 -0.63
C THR A 340 -7.62 20.81 0.48
N ARG A 341 -8.36 21.93 0.51
CA ARG A 341 -9.47 22.14 1.47
C ARG A 341 -10.62 21.16 1.25
N ALA A 342 -11.01 20.93 0.00
CA ALA A 342 -12.09 19.99 -0.31
C ALA A 342 -11.73 18.57 0.17
N PHE A 343 -10.51 18.10 -0.11
CA PHE A 343 -10.05 16.80 0.37
C PHE A 343 -9.90 16.72 1.89
N ALA A 344 -9.48 17.80 2.54
CA ALA A 344 -9.43 17.87 4.00
C ALA A 344 -10.82 17.66 4.64
N ASN A 345 -11.89 18.06 3.96
CA ASN A 345 -13.27 17.92 4.41
C ASN A 345 -13.96 16.64 3.90
N THR A 346 -13.31 15.82 3.10
CA THR A 346 -13.87 14.59 2.53
C THR A 346 -13.47 13.39 3.38
N VAL A 347 -14.44 12.70 3.95
CA VAL A 347 -14.23 11.48 4.77
C VAL A 347 -14.20 10.21 3.91
N ASP A 348 -13.70 9.10 4.47
CA ASP A 348 -13.54 7.83 3.75
C ASP A 348 -14.86 7.30 3.16
N GLY A 349 -15.99 7.48 3.86
CA GLY A 349 -17.30 7.10 3.34
C GLY A 349 -17.70 7.86 2.07
N GLN A 350 -17.33 9.14 1.97
CA GLN A 350 -17.54 9.93 0.76
C GLN A 350 -16.55 9.53 -0.34
N MET A 351 -15.28 9.28 0.00
CA MET A 351 -14.27 8.77 -0.96
C MET A 351 -14.68 7.43 -1.56
N GLN A 352 -15.30 6.55 -0.75
CA GLN A 352 -15.87 5.30 -1.22
C GLN A 352 -17.04 5.54 -2.17
N THR A 353 -17.93 6.47 -1.85
CA THR A 353 -19.05 6.85 -2.71
C THR A 353 -18.54 7.35 -4.07
N PHE A 354 -17.54 8.22 -4.08
CA PHE A 354 -16.91 8.71 -5.32
C PHE A 354 -16.24 7.59 -6.13
N ALA A 355 -15.70 6.56 -5.48
CA ALA A 355 -15.13 5.40 -6.16
C ALA A 355 -16.18 4.49 -6.80
N ALA A 356 -17.41 4.46 -6.26
CA ALA A 356 -18.52 3.62 -6.71
C ALA A 356 -19.43 4.30 -7.74
N LYS A 357 -19.32 5.60 -7.91
CA LYS A 357 -20.14 6.43 -8.82
C LYS A 357 -19.35 6.84 -10.06
N ASP A 358 -20.08 7.32 -11.07
CA ASP A 358 -19.53 7.78 -12.34
C ASP A 358 -18.92 9.20 -12.28
N GLY A 359 -18.27 9.60 -13.35
CA GLY A 359 -17.65 10.91 -13.46
C GLY A 359 -18.65 12.06 -13.42
N ARG A 360 -19.88 11.89 -13.88
CA ARG A 360 -20.93 12.90 -13.79
C ARG A 360 -21.30 13.16 -12.33
N PHE A 361 -21.57 12.11 -11.56
CA PHE A 361 -21.83 12.24 -10.13
C PHE A 361 -20.67 12.95 -9.42
N ASN A 362 -19.43 12.57 -9.72
CA ASN A 362 -18.24 13.15 -9.13
C ASN A 362 -18.08 14.62 -9.51
N ARG A 363 -18.40 15.00 -10.77
CA ARG A 363 -18.45 16.40 -11.19
C ARG A 363 -19.44 17.19 -10.36
N ASP A 364 -20.68 16.70 -10.29
CA ASP A 364 -21.78 17.45 -9.67
C ASP A 364 -21.60 17.53 -8.14
N THR A 365 -21.06 16.45 -7.52
CA THR A 365 -20.99 16.36 -6.06
C THR A 365 -19.66 16.83 -5.49
N PHE A 366 -18.50 16.48 -6.09
CA PHE A 366 -17.20 16.91 -5.60
C PHE A 366 -16.78 18.27 -6.17
N PHE A 367 -16.72 18.39 -7.49
CA PHE A 367 -16.30 19.64 -8.11
C PHE A 367 -17.40 20.73 -8.05
N GLY A 368 -18.66 20.34 -7.92
CA GLY A 368 -19.79 21.25 -7.76
C GLY A 368 -19.95 21.86 -6.37
N GLN A 369 -19.10 21.53 -5.38
CA GLN A 369 -19.20 22.07 -4.02
C GLN A 369 -19.04 23.61 -3.96
N ASN A 370 -18.25 24.18 -4.85
CA ASN A 370 -18.07 25.62 -5.00
C ASN A 370 -17.54 26.00 -6.40
N GLU A 371 -17.58 27.30 -6.71
CA GLU A 371 -17.17 27.80 -8.02
C GLU A 371 -15.68 27.58 -8.35
N GLU A 372 -14.81 27.58 -7.35
CA GLU A 372 -13.36 27.37 -7.57
C GLU A 372 -13.08 25.94 -8.04
N LEU A 373 -13.68 24.95 -7.39
CA LEU A 373 -13.58 23.54 -7.79
C LEU A 373 -14.23 23.31 -9.16
N ALA A 374 -15.39 23.90 -9.41
CA ALA A 374 -16.08 23.80 -10.70
C ALA A 374 -15.20 24.33 -11.85
N ARG A 375 -14.50 25.45 -11.63
CA ARG A 375 -13.55 26.03 -12.60
C ARG A 375 -12.36 25.10 -12.87
N LEU A 376 -11.83 24.41 -11.85
CA LEU A 376 -10.73 23.47 -12.04
C LEU A 376 -11.11 22.28 -12.93
N ALA A 377 -12.36 21.80 -12.83
CA ALA A 377 -12.88 20.72 -13.68
C ALA A 377 -13.44 21.21 -15.02
N GLN A 378 -13.44 22.53 -15.28
CA GLN A 378 -13.95 23.08 -16.53
C GLN A 378 -13.16 22.55 -17.73
N GLY A 379 -13.87 22.05 -18.75
CA GLY A 379 -13.28 21.48 -19.96
C GLY A 379 -12.93 19.99 -19.87
N MET A 380 -12.99 19.38 -18.68
CA MET A 380 -12.89 17.90 -18.55
C MET A 380 -14.22 17.26 -18.92
N THR A 381 -14.16 16.11 -19.58
CA THR A 381 -15.35 15.26 -19.79
C THR A 381 -15.66 14.45 -18.52
N ASP A 382 -16.88 13.91 -18.41
CA ASP A 382 -17.24 13.03 -17.28
C ASP A 382 -16.37 11.77 -17.25
N ASP A 383 -16.04 11.21 -18.43
CA ASP A 383 -15.12 10.08 -18.55
C ASP A 383 -13.70 10.42 -18.04
N GLN A 384 -13.19 11.61 -18.33
CA GLN A 384 -11.90 12.07 -17.78
C GLN A 384 -11.92 12.20 -16.25
N ILE A 385 -13.04 12.67 -15.69
CA ILE A 385 -13.20 12.76 -14.22
C ILE A 385 -13.28 11.34 -13.60
N ASP A 386 -13.99 10.40 -14.23
CA ASP A 386 -14.07 9.01 -13.75
C ASP A 386 -12.70 8.32 -13.74
N ARG A 387 -11.87 8.64 -14.73
CA ARG A 387 -10.52 8.06 -14.89
C ARG A 387 -9.45 8.66 -13.98
N LEU A 388 -9.73 9.72 -13.23
CA LEU A 388 -8.77 10.30 -12.29
C LEU A 388 -8.29 9.23 -11.29
N LYS A 389 -7.00 8.89 -11.37
CA LYS A 389 -6.39 7.80 -10.60
C LYS A 389 -6.11 8.23 -9.16
N ARG A 390 -6.26 7.30 -8.22
CA ARG A 390 -5.63 7.40 -6.91
C ARG A 390 -4.13 7.10 -7.05
N GLY A 391 -3.32 7.60 -6.12
CA GLY A 391 -1.86 7.48 -6.18
C GLY A 391 -1.37 6.03 -6.27
N GLY A 392 -2.02 5.11 -5.54
CA GLY A 392 -1.69 3.68 -5.59
C GLY A 392 -2.09 2.95 -6.88
N HIS A 393 -2.61 3.66 -7.89
CA HIS A 393 -2.87 3.17 -9.25
C HIS A 393 -2.02 3.87 -10.32
N ASP A 394 -1.02 4.64 -9.91
CA ASP A 394 -0.13 5.37 -10.79
C ASP A 394 1.31 4.87 -10.63
N LEU A 395 1.82 4.16 -11.63
CA LEU A 395 3.14 3.52 -11.56
C LEU A 395 4.28 4.52 -11.35
N VAL A 396 4.17 5.72 -11.91
CA VAL A 396 5.18 6.79 -11.75
C VAL A 396 5.23 7.26 -10.30
N LYS A 397 4.06 7.52 -9.72
CA LYS A 397 3.93 7.94 -8.32
C LYS A 397 4.33 6.84 -7.35
N ILE A 398 3.95 5.58 -7.62
CA ILE A 398 4.35 4.42 -6.81
C ILE A 398 5.86 4.25 -6.84
N HIS A 399 6.48 4.30 -8.04
CA HIS A 399 7.93 4.20 -8.18
C HIS A 399 8.65 5.28 -7.37
N ALA A 400 8.20 6.53 -7.43
CA ALA A 400 8.78 7.63 -6.65
C ALA A 400 8.71 7.35 -5.13
N ALA A 401 7.56 6.88 -4.64
CA ALA A 401 7.38 6.53 -3.23
C ALA A 401 8.29 5.36 -2.79
N TYR A 402 8.37 4.30 -3.60
CA TYR A 402 9.22 3.15 -3.32
C TYR A 402 10.71 3.52 -3.35
N ALA A 403 11.15 4.33 -4.32
CA ALA A 403 12.51 4.81 -4.42
C ALA A 403 12.91 5.65 -3.20
N ALA A 404 12.04 6.56 -2.76
CA ALA A 404 12.26 7.35 -1.55
C ALA A 404 12.34 6.44 -0.31
N ALA A 405 11.45 5.46 -0.17
CA ALA A 405 11.45 4.52 0.95
C ALA A 405 12.70 3.62 0.96
N ALA A 406 13.11 3.10 -0.20
CA ALA A 406 14.30 2.25 -0.31
C ALA A 406 15.59 2.97 0.06
N ASN A 407 15.67 4.27 -0.23
CA ASN A 407 16.84 5.11 0.01
C ASN A 407 16.85 5.78 1.39
N HIS A 408 15.71 5.80 2.11
CA HIS A 408 15.61 6.41 3.42
C HIS A 408 16.52 5.72 4.43
N LYS A 409 17.13 6.51 5.32
CA LYS A 409 18.08 6.01 6.34
C LYS A 409 17.67 6.43 7.74
N GLY A 410 18.03 5.59 8.71
CA GLY A 410 17.86 5.85 10.14
C GLY A 410 16.47 5.58 10.70
N GLN A 411 15.45 5.32 9.87
CA GLN A 411 14.08 5.05 10.30
C GLN A 411 13.41 4.00 9.41
N PRO A 412 12.53 3.15 9.95
CA PRO A 412 11.62 2.36 9.11
C PRO A 412 10.67 3.29 8.33
N THR A 413 10.25 2.87 7.14
CA THR A 413 9.36 3.67 6.30
C THR A 413 8.03 2.97 6.09
N VAL A 414 6.93 3.74 6.15
CA VAL A 414 5.61 3.32 5.70
C VAL A 414 5.13 4.18 4.54
N ILE A 415 4.62 3.52 3.50
CA ILE A 415 3.93 4.16 2.37
C ILE A 415 2.44 3.94 2.56
N LEU A 416 1.67 5.00 2.73
CA LEU A 416 0.22 4.97 2.80
C LEU A 416 -0.35 5.22 1.40
N ALA A 417 -0.67 4.12 0.70
CA ALA A 417 -1.06 4.15 -0.72
C ALA A 417 -2.58 4.16 -0.88
N HIS A 418 -3.15 5.29 -1.27
CA HIS A 418 -4.57 5.42 -1.52
C HIS A 418 -4.96 4.73 -2.83
N THR A 419 -5.89 3.77 -2.76
CA THR A 419 -6.38 2.98 -3.88
C THR A 419 -7.91 2.93 -3.92
N LYS A 420 -8.47 2.26 -4.93
CA LYS A 420 -9.91 1.95 -5.01
C LYS A 420 -10.09 0.44 -4.89
N LYS A 421 -10.86 -0.04 -3.91
CA LYS A 421 -11.18 -1.48 -3.78
C LYS A 421 -11.95 -1.97 -5.00
N GLY A 422 -11.54 -3.10 -5.56
CA GLY A 422 -12.12 -3.61 -6.80
C GLY A 422 -11.83 -2.74 -8.02
N TYR A 423 -10.68 -2.06 -8.05
CA TYR A 423 -10.30 -1.19 -9.17
C TYR A 423 -10.42 -1.91 -10.51
N GLY A 424 -11.16 -1.30 -11.43
CA GLY A 424 -11.43 -1.85 -12.75
C GLY A 424 -12.62 -2.80 -12.84
N MET A 425 -13.23 -3.23 -11.72
CA MET A 425 -14.41 -4.10 -11.72
C MET A 425 -15.72 -3.36 -12.09
N GLY A 426 -15.63 -2.10 -12.50
CA GLY A 426 -16.75 -1.31 -13.01
C GLY A 426 -17.96 -1.28 -12.08
N SER A 427 -19.13 -1.28 -12.70
CA SER A 427 -20.41 -1.28 -11.98
C SER A 427 -20.67 -2.56 -11.19
N ALA A 428 -19.99 -3.68 -11.49
CA ALA A 428 -20.14 -4.94 -10.75
C ALA A 428 -19.56 -4.89 -9.34
N GLY A 429 -18.44 -4.19 -9.14
CA GLY A 429 -17.74 -4.32 -7.88
C GLY A 429 -16.88 -3.15 -7.41
N GLN A 430 -16.57 -2.14 -8.22
CA GLN A 430 -15.66 -1.08 -7.79
C GLN A 430 -16.28 -0.20 -6.70
N GLY A 431 -15.64 -0.13 -5.53
CA GLY A 431 -16.03 0.77 -4.44
C GLY A 431 -17.36 0.46 -3.75
N LYS A 432 -18.08 -0.58 -4.13
CA LYS A 432 -19.39 -0.92 -3.54
C LYS A 432 -19.23 -1.61 -2.17
N MET A 433 -20.29 -1.56 -1.35
CA MET A 433 -20.32 -2.26 -0.05
C MET A 433 -20.12 -3.78 -0.20
N THR A 434 -20.60 -4.36 -1.29
CA THR A 434 -20.48 -5.80 -1.60
C THR A 434 -19.16 -6.20 -2.25
N THR A 435 -18.28 -5.25 -2.56
CA THR A 435 -17.05 -5.48 -3.34
C THR A 435 -16.14 -6.55 -2.75
N HIS A 436 -16.02 -6.60 -1.43
CA HIS A 436 -15.15 -7.59 -0.76
C HIS A 436 -15.58 -9.03 -1.04
N SER A 437 -16.86 -9.27 -1.10
CA SER A 437 -17.46 -10.59 -1.32
C SER A 437 -17.82 -10.87 -2.78
N GLN A 438 -17.49 -9.95 -3.70
CA GLN A 438 -17.81 -10.12 -5.12
C GLN A 438 -16.97 -11.25 -5.73
N LYS A 439 -17.64 -12.35 -6.07
CA LYS A 439 -17.03 -13.57 -6.61
C LYS A 439 -17.69 -14.04 -7.90
N LYS A 440 -18.84 -13.44 -8.21
CA LYS A 440 -19.65 -13.77 -9.41
C LYS A 440 -19.73 -12.51 -10.26
N LEU A 441 -19.28 -12.61 -11.47
CA LEU A 441 -19.39 -11.61 -12.52
C LEU A 441 -20.18 -12.25 -13.65
N ASP A 442 -21.06 -11.48 -14.25
CA ASP A 442 -21.75 -11.91 -15.45
C ASP A 442 -20.90 -11.65 -16.71
N ASP A 443 -21.38 -12.12 -17.87
CA ASP A 443 -20.64 -12.00 -19.13
C ASP A 443 -20.38 -10.55 -19.52
N ASN A 444 -21.32 -9.64 -19.23
CA ASN A 444 -21.16 -8.22 -19.51
C ASN A 444 -20.07 -7.60 -18.62
N ASP A 445 -20.07 -7.94 -17.33
CA ASP A 445 -19.05 -7.50 -16.38
C ASP A 445 -17.63 -7.91 -16.82
N LEU A 446 -17.50 -9.16 -17.31
CA LEU A 446 -16.22 -9.70 -17.81
C LEU A 446 -15.75 -8.99 -19.09
N ILE A 447 -16.66 -8.72 -20.00
CA ILE A 447 -16.38 -7.98 -21.24
C ILE A 447 -16.02 -6.52 -20.91
N GLU A 448 -16.75 -5.88 -20.00
CA GLU A 448 -16.45 -4.52 -19.54
C GLU A 448 -15.05 -4.44 -18.90
N PHE A 449 -14.70 -5.39 -18.03
CA PHE A 449 -13.37 -5.48 -17.44
C PHE A 449 -12.27 -5.63 -18.51
N ARG A 450 -12.44 -6.59 -19.46
CA ARG A 450 -11.53 -6.78 -20.58
C ARG A 450 -11.33 -5.47 -21.36
N ASN A 451 -12.42 -4.77 -21.69
CA ASN A 451 -12.39 -3.54 -22.47
C ASN A 451 -11.70 -2.41 -21.70
N ARG A 452 -11.99 -2.27 -20.40
CA ARG A 452 -11.38 -1.24 -19.55
C ARG A 452 -9.85 -1.33 -19.55
N PHE A 453 -9.32 -2.55 -19.52
CA PHE A 453 -7.87 -2.79 -19.49
C PHE A 453 -7.28 -3.13 -20.88
N ASN A 454 -8.07 -2.97 -21.93
CA ASN A 454 -7.65 -3.23 -23.31
C ASN A 454 -6.91 -4.58 -23.47
N LEU A 455 -7.46 -5.64 -22.87
CA LEU A 455 -6.86 -6.97 -22.93
C LEU A 455 -7.12 -7.60 -24.30
N PRO A 456 -6.14 -8.29 -24.90
CA PRO A 456 -6.26 -8.89 -26.23
C PRO A 456 -7.00 -10.24 -26.17
N LEU A 457 -8.23 -10.23 -25.69
CA LEU A 457 -9.11 -11.39 -25.58
C LEU A 457 -10.37 -11.17 -26.40
N SER A 458 -10.86 -12.22 -27.07
CA SER A 458 -12.19 -12.18 -27.68
C SER A 458 -13.29 -12.16 -26.61
N ASP A 459 -14.54 -11.86 -27.01
CA ASP A 459 -15.68 -11.94 -26.10
C ASP A 459 -15.86 -13.35 -25.55
N GLU A 460 -15.71 -14.38 -26.38
CA GLU A 460 -15.76 -15.77 -25.97
C GLU A 460 -14.65 -16.11 -24.95
N GLN A 461 -13.41 -15.67 -25.18
CA GLN A 461 -12.31 -15.88 -24.25
C GLN A 461 -12.53 -15.16 -22.92
N ALA A 462 -13.12 -13.97 -22.95
CA ALA A 462 -13.46 -13.23 -21.75
C ALA A 462 -14.56 -13.93 -20.94
N THR A 463 -15.66 -14.31 -21.56
CA THR A 463 -16.80 -14.97 -20.90
C THR A 463 -16.48 -16.38 -20.41
N THR A 464 -15.58 -17.10 -21.09
CA THR A 464 -15.06 -18.40 -20.63
C THR A 464 -13.91 -18.28 -19.64
N LEU A 465 -13.52 -17.04 -19.24
CA LEU A 465 -12.45 -16.77 -18.28
C LEU A 465 -11.12 -17.42 -18.69
N SER A 466 -10.77 -17.36 -19.98
CA SER A 466 -9.50 -17.90 -20.48
C SER A 466 -8.33 -17.19 -19.82
N PHE A 467 -7.34 -17.94 -19.33
CA PHE A 467 -6.09 -17.33 -18.88
C PHE A 467 -5.31 -16.78 -20.07
N TYR A 468 -4.58 -15.71 -19.83
CA TYR A 468 -3.80 -15.08 -20.88
C TYR A 468 -2.33 -14.90 -20.46
N ARG A 469 -1.44 -15.40 -21.28
CA ARG A 469 0.00 -15.13 -21.20
C ARG A 469 0.48 -14.73 -22.60
N PRO A 470 1.12 -13.55 -22.74
CA PRO A 470 1.68 -13.14 -24.02
C PRO A 470 2.71 -14.16 -24.55
N ALA A 471 2.95 -14.15 -25.86
CA ALA A 471 3.96 -15.01 -26.45
C ALA A 471 5.34 -14.75 -25.84
N PRO A 472 6.22 -15.76 -25.68
CA PRO A 472 7.54 -15.60 -25.03
C PRO A 472 8.43 -14.55 -25.69
N ASP A 473 8.26 -14.28 -26.98
CA ASP A 473 8.98 -13.29 -27.77
C ASP A 473 8.28 -11.91 -27.82
N SER A 474 7.14 -11.76 -27.14
CA SER A 474 6.44 -10.47 -27.05
C SER A 474 7.25 -9.44 -26.27
N PRO A 475 7.05 -8.13 -26.56
CA PRO A 475 7.72 -7.07 -25.81
C PRO A 475 7.45 -7.14 -24.31
N GLU A 476 6.22 -7.49 -23.90
CA GLU A 476 5.83 -7.63 -22.51
C GLU A 476 6.62 -8.71 -21.78
N MET A 477 6.74 -9.90 -22.39
CA MET A 477 7.44 -11.01 -21.78
C MET A 477 8.95 -10.78 -21.74
N GLN A 478 9.53 -10.25 -22.82
CA GLN A 478 10.95 -9.87 -22.85
C GLN A 478 11.28 -8.81 -21.80
N TYR A 479 10.39 -7.82 -21.65
CA TYR A 479 10.54 -6.79 -20.62
C TYR A 479 10.48 -7.40 -19.21
N LEU A 480 9.44 -8.14 -18.90
CA LEU A 480 9.24 -8.79 -17.59
C LEU A 480 10.44 -9.65 -17.20
N LEU A 481 10.91 -10.52 -18.10
CA LEU A 481 12.05 -11.41 -17.82
C LEU A 481 13.33 -10.62 -17.59
N LYS A 482 13.61 -9.61 -18.43
CA LYS A 482 14.77 -8.72 -18.27
C LYS A 482 14.76 -7.97 -16.93
N ARG A 483 13.58 -7.47 -16.50
CA ARG A 483 13.46 -6.80 -15.19
C ARG A 483 13.75 -7.77 -14.05
N ARG A 484 13.21 -9.00 -14.11
CA ARG A 484 13.47 -10.01 -13.08
C ARG A 484 14.92 -10.50 -13.08
N GLU A 485 15.53 -10.65 -14.24
CA GLU A 485 16.95 -10.98 -14.35
C GLU A 485 17.82 -9.90 -13.70
N ALA A 486 17.55 -8.63 -13.99
CA ALA A 486 18.27 -7.50 -13.39
C ALA A 486 18.14 -7.45 -11.85
N LEU A 487 17.03 -7.94 -11.29
CA LEU A 487 16.78 -8.04 -9.86
C LEU A 487 17.11 -9.42 -9.27
N GLY A 488 17.92 -10.22 -9.96
CA GLY A 488 18.47 -11.50 -9.47
C GLY A 488 17.55 -12.70 -9.60
N GLY A 489 16.38 -12.58 -10.24
CA GLY A 489 15.45 -13.69 -10.47
C GLY A 489 14.08 -13.47 -9.86
N TYR A 490 13.40 -14.54 -9.48
CA TYR A 490 11.98 -14.53 -9.12
C TYR A 490 11.74 -14.46 -7.61
N LEU A 491 10.65 -13.81 -7.23
CA LEU A 491 10.07 -13.80 -5.87
C LEU A 491 8.53 -13.97 -5.96
N PRO A 492 7.88 -14.56 -4.94
CA PRO A 492 8.49 -15.21 -3.78
C PRO A 492 9.26 -16.47 -4.17
N LYS A 493 10.34 -16.75 -3.46
CA LYS A 493 11.11 -17.98 -3.55
C LYS A 493 11.70 -18.27 -2.17
N ARG A 494 11.58 -19.51 -1.70
CA ARG A 494 12.14 -19.94 -0.43
C ARG A 494 13.20 -21.01 -0.68
N GLU A 495 14.34 -20.88 0.00
CA GLU A 495 15.35 -21.93 0.03
C GLU A 495 15.04 -22.85 1.22
N THR A 496 14.88 -24.12 0.94
CA THR A 496 14.56 -25.17 1.95
C THR A 496 15.77 -26.01 2.33
N THR A 497 16.87 -25.83 1.58
CA THR A 497 18.13 -26.52 1.86
C THR A 497 19.11 -25.60 2.57
N CYS A 498 19.76 -26.10 3.61
CA CYS A 498 20.84 -25.41 4.31
C CYS A 498 21.96 -26.42 4.61
N ASP A 499 23.18 -25.92 4.83
CA ASP A 499 24.26 -26.74 5.33
C ASP A 499 23.90 -27.31 6.70
N ILE A 500 24.29 -28.54 6.94
CA ILE A 500 24.09 -29.17 8.26
C ILE A 500 25.01 -28.47 9.25
N VAL A 501 24.43 -27.85 10.26
CA VAL A 501 25.17 -27.28 11.39
C VAL A 501 25.37 -28.38 12.41
N ALA A 502 26.64 -28.64 12.76
CA ALA A 502 26.95 -29.57 13.84
C ALA A 502 26.36 -29.04 15.17
N VAL A 503 25.46 -29.79 15.73
CA VAL A 503 24.87 -29.48 17.05
C VAL A 503 25.86 -29.90 18.11
N PRO A 504 26.23 -29.05 19.08
CA PRO A 504 27.08 -29.46 20.19
C PRO A 504 26.45 -30.61 20.99
N GLU A 505 27.28 -31.54 21.42
CA GLU A 505 26.83 -32.66 22.27
C GLU A 505 26.24 -32.16 23.58
N MET A 506 25.16 -32.78 24.04
CA MET A 506 24.50 -32.40 25.29
C MET A 506 25.43 -32.39 26.50
N SER A 507 26.46 -33.26 26.49
CA SER A 507 27.52 -33.29 27.51
C SER A 507 28.26 -31.97 27.71
N GLN A 508 28.36 -31.12 26.65
CA GLN A 508 28.98 -29.80 26.73
C GLN A 508 28.18 -28.79 27.57
N TYR A 509 26.88 -29.06 27.74
CA TYR A 509 25.98 -28.22 28.54
C TYR A 509 25.78 -28.75 29.97
N SER A 510 26.37 -29.88 30.35
CA SER A 510 26.20 -30.50 31.67
C SER A 510 26.62 -29.57 32.83
N GLN A 511 27.58 -28.68 32.58
CA GLN A 511 28.03 -27.66 33.56
C GLN A 511 26.92 -26.62 33.91
N PHE A 512 25.91 -26.49 33.08
CA PHE A 512 24.77 -25.58 33.29
C PHE A 512 23.55 -26.29 33.87
N ALA A 513 23.64 -27.62 34.07
CA ALA A 513 22.54 -28.35 34.67
C ALA A 513 22.39 -27.93 36.14
N THR A 514 21.21 -27.43 36.48
CA THR A 514 20.84 -27.21 37.90
C THR A 514 20.44 -28.54 38.51
N HIS A 515 21.15 -28.96 39.52
CA HIS A 515 20.71 -30.07 40.36
C HIS A 515 19.74 -29.48 41.39
N ALA A 516 18.50 -29.96 41.38
CA ALA A 516 17.62 -29.76 42.53
C ALA A 516 18.19 -30.59 43.68
N GLU A 517 18.54 -29.95 44.79
CA GLU A 517 18.84 -30.60 46.04
C GLU A 517 17.56 -31.13 46.69
#